data_b78196f767a94151061629832f0d9a2e
#
_entry.id   b78196f767a94151061629832f0d9a2e
#
_cell.length_a   1.000
_cell.length_b   1.000
_cell.length_c   1.000
_cell.angle_alpha   90.00
_cell.angle_beta   90.00
_cell.angle_gamma   90.00
#
_symmetry.space_group_name_H-M   'P 1'
#
loop_
_entity.id
_entity.type
_entity.pdbx_description
1 polymer ?
#
loop_
_entity_poly.entity_id
_entity_poly.type
_entity_poly.pdbx_seq_one_letter_code
_entity_poly.pdbx_strand_id
1 'polypeptide(L)'
;TQAHRETTPFYFRLEIKSHMPLDKKSTFARRFSAEMERLSGRMLVNAPSDYEIELRLLEKRDGGYACFLKLLSIAPGRFAYRKNAVAASIHPATAAMLVALAEPYLKENAQILDPFCGVGTMLIERDIRVPAREKYGIDIFGEAIRGARENASYAGEKINFINRDYFDFTHAYLFDEIITNMPVRGRKSKEETDAFYSRFFEKSAGLLKADGILVLYSNEQGFIRKQLRIRSDYRLLAEQCIREKDQFYLFVIQYKG
;
A
#
# COMPACT_ATOMS: atom_id res chain seq x y z
N THR A 1 9.29 -26.58 -11.41
CA THR A 1 9.63 -27.24 -12.69
C THR A 1 9.10 -26.50 -13.92
N GLN A 2 8.11 -25.62 -13.79
CA GLN A 2 7.61 -24.80 -14.92
C GLN A 2 8.30 -23.43 -15.05
N ALA A 3 9.24 -23.11 -14.17
CA ALA A 3 9.92 -21.82 -14.15
C ALA A 3 11.18 -21.77 -15.01
N HIS A 4 11.59 -22.90 -15.58
CA HIS A 4 12.84 -23.01 -16.33
C HIS A 4 12.55 -23.31 -17.80
N ARG A 5 13.15 -22.53 -18.69
CA ARG A 5 13.20 -22.85 -20.10
C ARG A 5 14.03 -24.15 -20.27
N GLU A 6 13.57 -25.09 -21.07
CA GLU A 6 14.24 -26.39 -21.27
C GLU A 6 15.64 -26.27 -21.89
N THR A 7 16.01 -25.06 -22.33
CA THR A 7 17.31 -24.78 -22.95
C THR A 7 18.37 -24.45 -21.90
N THR A 8 19.48 -25.11 -21.92
CA THR A 8 20.73 -24.71 -21.25
C THR A 8 21.44 -23.64 -22.08
N PRO A 9 22.02 -22.61 -21.48
CA PRO A 9 22.23 -22.34 -20.05
C PRO A 9 21.02 -21.75 -19.34
N PHE A 10 21.04 -21.83 -18.01
CA PHE A 10 20.07 -21.17 -17.15
C PHE A 10 20.51 -19.73 -16.85
N TYR A 11 19.67 -18.75 -17.13
CA TYR A 11 19.98 -17.34 -16.96
C TYR A 11 19.43 -16.80 -15.65
N PHE A 12 20.27 -16.10 -14.89
CA PHE A 12 19.87 -15.39 -13.69
C PHE A 12 20.45 -13.98 -13.65
N ARG A 13 19.82 -13.10 -12.89
CA ARG A 13 20.36 -11.78 -12.56
C ARG A 13 20.76 -11.75 -11.09
N LEU A 14 21.99 -11.30 -10.82
CA LEU A 14 22.43 -11.00 -9.46
C LEU A 14 22.47 -9.46 -9.25
N GLU A 15 21.60 -8.95 -8.39
CA GLU A 15 21.60 -7.54 -7.98
C GLU A 15 22.16 -7.42 -6.57
N ILE A 16 23.22 -6.61 -6.40
CA ILE A 16 23.86 -6.40 -5.10
C ILE A 16 23.67 -4.94 -4.68
N LYS A 17 22.78 -4.72 -3.71
CA LYS A 17 22.56 -3.40 -3.07
C LYS A 17 23.33 -3.33 -1.77
N SER A 18 24.54 -2.77 -1.85
CA SER A 18 25.46 -2.63 -0.71
C SER A 18 26.37 -1.43 -0.91
N HIS A 19 27.06 -1.04 0.15
CA HIS A 19 28.15 -0.04 0.10
C HIS A 19 29.46 -0.59 -0.49
N MET A 20 29.48 -1.88 -0.85
CA MET A 20 30.66 -2.52 -1.46
C MET A 20 31.07 -1.82 -2.76
N PRO A 21 32.36 -1.56 -2.99
CA PRO A 21 32.89 -1.02 -4.24
C PRO A 21 32.53 -1.88 -5.46
N LEU A 22 32.44 -1.25 -6.63
CA LEU A 22 31.95 -1.91 -7.86
C LEU A 22 32.83 -3.10 -8.31
N ASP A 23 34.15 -2.96 -8.16
CA ASP A 23 35.13 -4.02 -8.46
C ASP A 23 34.92 -5.27 -7.58
N LYS A 24 34.66 -5.05 -6.29
CA LYS A 24 34.34 -6.13 -5.34
C LYS A 24 32.98 -6.77 -5.65
N LYS A 25 31.97 -5.97 -6.04
CA LYS A 25 30.68 -6.52 -6.50
C LYS A 25 30.85 -7.41 -7.74
N SER A 26 31.65 -6.99 -8.70
CA SER A 26 31.94 -7.75 -9.91
C SER A 26 32.68 -9.05 -9.62
N THR A 27 33.67 -8.99 -8.71
CA THR A 27 34.41 -10.19 -8.27
C THR A 27 33.51 -11.16 -7.51
N PHE A 28 32.66 -10.66 -6.62
CA PHE A 28 31.69 -11.47 -5.91
C PHE A 28 30.70 -12.12 -6.88
N ALA A 29 30.16 -11.38 -7.84
CA ALA A 29 29.20 -11.91 -8.82
C ALA A 29 29.80 -13.08 -9.64
N ARG A 30 31.06 -12.96 -10.06
CA ARG A 30 31.79 -14.05 -10.78
C ARG A 30 31.95 -15.28 -9.90
N ARG A 31 32.42 -15.12 -8.65
CA ARG A 31 32.59 -16.23 -7.71
C ARG A 31 31.28 -16.90 -7.38
N PHE A 32 30.23 -16.10 -7.17
CA PHE A 32 28.89 -16.59 -6.90
C PHE A 32 28.36 -17.44 -8.07
N SER A 33 28.50 -16.96 -9.32
CA SER A 33 28.07 -17.69 -10.50
C SER A 33 28.81 -19.03 -10.63
N ALA A 34 30.14 -19.03 -10.48
CA ALA A 34 30.96 -20.22 -10.55
C ALA A 34 30.59 -21.25 -9.47
N GLU A 35 30.35 -20.82 -8.26
CA GLU A 35 29.96 -21.70 -7.15
C GLU A 35 28.54 -22.27 -7.34
N MET A 36 27.62 -21.47 -7.83
CA MET A 36 26.26 -21.92 -8.16
C MET A 36 26.28 -22.96 -9.29
N GLU A 37 27.11 -22.76 -10.31
CA GLU A 37 27.31 -23.71 -11.39
C GLU A 37 27.90 -25.03 -10.87
N ARG A 38 28.92 -24.95 -10.02
CA ARG A 38 29.55 -26.12 -9.38
C ARG A 38 28.55 -26.93 -8.55
N LEU A 39 27.70 -26.26 -7.76
CA LEU A 39 26.72 -26.91 -6.88
C LEU A 39 25.53 -27.48 -7.65
N SER A 40 25.08 -26.80 -8.69
CA SER A 40 23.90 -27.22 -9.46
C SER A 40 24.19 -28.22 -10.56
N GLY A 41 25.46 -28.34 -10.97
CA GLY A 41 25.88 -29.14 -12.15
C GLY A 41 25.33 -28.60 -13.46
N ARG A 42 24.91 -27.33 -13.51
CA ARG A 42 24.33 -26.65 -14.68
C ARG A 42 25.09 -25.38 -15.01
N MET A 43 25.20 -25.09 -16.31
CA MET A 43 25.74 -23.82 -16.75
C MET A 43 24.78 -22.67 -16.32
N LEU A 44 25.27 -21.79 -15.45
CA LEU A 44 24.56 -20.65 -14.92
C LEU A 44 25.19 -19.36 -15.44
N VAL A 45 24.40 -18.52 -16.12
CA VAL A 45 24.87 -17.27 -16.71
C VAL A 45 24.21 -16.10 -16.01
N ASN A 46 25.02 -15.20 -15.44
CA ASN A 46 24.54 -13.94 -14.92
C ASN A 46 24.26 -12.99 -16.08
N ALA A 47 22.98 -12.79 -16.39
CA ALA A 47 22.50 -11.93 -17.46
C ALA A 47 21.76 -10.71 -16.89
N PRO A 48 22.11 -9.47 -17.30
CA PRO A 48 21.49 -8.26 -16.75
C PRO A 48 20.06 -8.00 -17.24
N SER A 49 19.68 -8.52 -18.41
CA SER A 49 18.42 -8.17 -19.09
C SER A 49 17.52 -9.36 -19.45
N ASP A 50 18.07 -10.49 -19.86
CA ASP A 50 17.28 -11.67 -20.24
C ASP A 50 17.58 -12.82 -19.27
N TYR A 51 16.77 -12.93 -18.20
CA TYR A 51 16.96 -13.88 -17.11
C TYR A 51 15.64 -14.48 -16.65
N GLU A 52 15.71 -15.65 -16.07
CA GLU A 52 14.54 -16.41 -15.57
C GLU A 52 14.28 -16.16 -14.09
N ILE A 53 15.34 -15.88 -13.33
CA ILE A 53 15.27 -15.53 -11.92
C ILE A 53 16.15 -14.33 -11.58
N GLU A 54 15.75 -13.58 -10.56
CA GLU A 54 16.57 -12.51 -9.97
C GLU A 54 16.91 -12.87 -8.53
N LEU A 55 18.20 -12.88 -8.23
CA LEU A 55 18.73 -12.95 -6.88
C LEU A 55 19.15 -11.54 -6.46
N ARG A 56 18.58 -11.05 -5.37
CA ARG A 56 18.88 -9.71 -4.85
C ARG A 56 19.49 -9.82 -3.46
N LEU A 57 20.72 -9.34 -3.31
CA LEU A 57 21.40 -9.22 -2.04
C LEU A 57 21.29 -7.78 -1.54
N LEU A 58 20.74 -7.61 -0.33
CA LEU A 58 20.59 -6.33 0.35
C LEU A 58 21.45 -6.32 1.60
N GLU A 59 22.41 -5.39 1.67
CA GLU A 59 23.15 -5.13 2.91
C GLU A 59 22.24 -4.49 3.96
N LYS A 60 22.24 -5.08 5.16
CA LYS A 60 21.49 -4.58 6.31
C LYS A 60 22.31 -3.58 7.10
N ARG A 61 21.67 -2.78 7.93
CA ARG A 61 22.31 -1.81 8.82
C ARG A 61 23.27 -2.46 9.85
N ASP A 62 23.04 -3.72 10.19
CA ASP A 62 23.87 -4.55 11.10
C ASP A 62 25.09 -5.19 10.42
N GLY A 63 25.34 -4.89 9.14
CA GLY A 63 26.42 -5.47 8.34
C GLY A 63 26.11 -6.85 7.75
N GLY A 64 24.95 -7.43 8.05
CA GLY A 64 24.49 -8.67 7.44
C GLY A 64 23.86 -8.45 6.06
N TYR A 65 23.51 -9.54 5.38
CA TYR A 65 22.83 -9.51 4.07
C TYR A 65 21.49 -10.23 4.13
N ALA A 66 20.47 -9.65 3.48
CA ALA A 66 19.25 -10.34 3.13
C ALA A 66 19.31 -10.79 1.68
N CYS A 67 18.93 -12.05 1.41
CA CYS A 67 18.85 -12.61 0.06
C CYS A 67 17.38 -12.77 -0.33
N PHE A 68 17.01 -12.24 -1.49
CA PHE A 68 15.67 -12.36 -2.06
C PHE A 68 15.76 -13.07 -3.40
N LEU A 69 14.84 -14.02 -3.61
CA LEU A 69 14.64 -14.72 -4.87
C LEU A 69 13.35 -14.21 -5.52
N LYS A 70 13.45 -13.76 -6.77
CA LYS A 70 12.29 -13.42 -7.61
C LYS A 70 12.25 -14.35 -8.81
N LEU A 71 11.15 -15.06 -8.98
CA LEU A 71 10.86 -15.93 -10.11
C LEU A 71 10.08 -15.12 -11.15
N LEU A 72 10.67 -14.87 -12.33
CA LEU A 72 10.02 -14.06 -13.37
C LEU A 72 8.95 -14.84 -14.14
N SER A 73 9.07 -16.16 -14.18
CA SER A 73 8.06 -17.05 -14.78
C SER A 73 6.76 -17.14 -13.98
N ILE A 74 6.77 -16.69 -12.71
CA ILE A 74 5.58 -16.63 -11.89
C ILE A 74 5.12 -15.18 -11.83
N ALA A 75 4.12 -14.84 -12.61
CA ALA A 75 3.47 -13.53 -12.48
C ALA A 75 2.88 -13.42 -11.06
N PRO A 76 3.20 -12.35 -10.29
CA PRO A 76 2.61 -12.16 -8.98
C PRO A 76 1.12 -11.90 -9.15
N GLY A 77 0.28 -12.96 -9.05
CA GLY A 77 -1.17 -12.89 -9.21
C GLY A 77 -1.87 -12.06 -8.11
N ARG A 78 -1.18 -11.84 -6.96
CA ARG A 78 -1.78 -11.20 -5.76
C ARG A 78 -2.42 -9.84 -6.04
N PHE A 79 -1.84 -9.05 -6.95
CA PHE A 79 -2.32 -7.71 -7.29
C PHE A 79 -2.77 -7.59 -8.76
N ALA A 80 -3.10 -8.71 -9.39
CA ALA A 80 -3.51 -8.77 -10.81
C ALA A 80 -4.82 -8.01 -11.09
N TYR A 81 -5.64 -7.79 -10.06
CA TYR A 81 -6.86 -7.00 -10.13
C TYR A 81 -6.59 -5.52 -10.48
N ARG A 82 -5.40 -5.00 -10.15
CA ARG A 82 -5.04 -3.59 -10.32
C ARG A 82 -4.74 -3.28 -11.79
N LYS A 83 -5.78 -3.15 -12.62
CA LYS A 83 -5.69 -2.79 -14.04
C LYS A 83 -5.61 -1.28 -14.25
N ASN A 84 -6.27 -0.52 -13.39
CA ASN A 84 -6.37 0.92 -13.48
C ASN A 84 -5.57 1.61 -12.37
N ALA A 85 -4.94 2.74 -12.72
CA ALA A 85 -4.26 3.64 -11.81
C ALA A 85 -4.45 5.08 -12.27
N VAL A 86 -4.63 6.00 -11.32
CA VAL A 86 -4.60 7.45 -11.56
C VAL A 86 -3.42 8.07 -10.81
N ALA A 87 -3.11 9.33 -11.10
CA ALA A 87 -2.07 10.05 -10.38
C ALA A 87 -2.30 9.97 -8.86
N ALA A 88 -1.22 9.83 -8.09
CA ALA A 88 -1.25 9.66 -6.62
C ALA A 88 -1.96 8.40 -6.09
N SER A 89 -2.35 7.45 -6.96
CA SER A 89 -2.90 6.17 -6.51
C SER A 89 -1.89 5.41 -5.65
N ILE A 90 -2.34 4.93 -4.49
CA ILE A 90 -1.52 4.08 -3.63
C ILE A 90 -1.15 2.76 -4.34
N HIS A 91 0.09 2.30 -4.16
CA HIS A 91 0.50 0.99 -4.68
C HIS A 91 -0.19 -0.13 -3.90
N PRO A 92 -0.73 -1.18 -4.55
CA PRO A 92 -1.49 -2.22 -3.86
C PRO A 92 -0.69 -2.95 -2.78
N ALA A 93 0.61 -3.18 -2.96
CA ALA A 93 1.44 -3.76 -1.89
C ALA A 93 1.55 -2.85 -0.66
N THR A 94 1.55 -1.51 -0.85
CA THR A 94 1.52 -0.56 0.26
C THR A 94 0.17 -0.60 0.95
N ALA A 95 -0.94 -0.60 0.21
CA ALA A 95 -2.29 -0.72 0.78
C ALA A 95 -2.44 -2.01 1.59
N ALA A 96 -2.02 -3.16 1.03
CA ALA A 96 -2.03 -4.45 1.74
C ALA A 96 -1.22 -4.43 3.04
N MET A 97 -0.05 -3.77 3.03
CA MET A 97 0.79 -3.60 4.22
C MET A 97 0.10 -2.72 5.27
N LEU A 98 -0.48 -1.59 4.86
CA LEU A 98 -1.18 -0.68 5.77
C LEU A 98 -2.37 -1.39 6.45
N VAL A 99 -3.15 -2.14 5.67
CA VAL A 99 -4.27 -2.94 6.20
C VAL A 99 -3.76 -4.00 7.18
N ALA A 100 -2.65 -4.69 6.86
CA ALA A 100 -2.07 -5.69 7.77
C ALA A 100 -1.59 -5.07 9.09
N LEU A 101 -1.03 -3.86 9.07
CA LEU A 101 -0.63 -3.12 10.27
C LEU A 101 -1.83 -2.62 11.08
N ALA A 102 -2.92 -2.26 10.42
CA ALA A 102 -4.15 -1.81 11.06
C ALA A 102 -5.05 -2.97 11.54
N GLU A 103 -4.82 -4.20 11.07
CA GLU A 103 -5.67 -5.37 11.32
C GLU A 103 -6.10 -5.58 12.79
N PRO A 104 -5.22 -5.37 13.81
CA PRO A 104 -5.63 -5.54 15.21
C PRO A 104 -6.77 -4.61 15.65
N TYR A 105 -7.07 -3.57 14.89
CA TYR A 105 -8.09 -2.55 15.17
C TYR A 105 -9.32 -2.69 14.26
N LEU A 106 -9.23 -3.50 13.20
CA LEU A 106 -10.29 -3.66 12.21
C LEU A 106 -11.29 -4.74 12.68
N LYS A 107 -12.54 -4.60 12.23
CA LYS A 107 -13.62 -5.55 12.59
C LYS A 107 -14.08 -6.32 11.34
N GLU A 108 -14.34 -7.61 11.51
CA GLU A 108 -15.10 -8.37 10.51
C GLU A 108 -16.54 -7.86 10.42
N ASN A 109 -17.14 -7.99 9.24
CA ASN A 109 -18.50 -7.55 8.97
C ASN A 109 -18.76 -6.05 9.24
N ALA A 110 -17.71 -5.22 9.22
CA ALA A 110 -17.79 -3.78 9.37
C ALA A 110 -18.50 -3.11 8.16
N GLN A 111 -19.06 -1.94 8.40
CA GLN A 111 -19.41 -0.96 7.37
C GLN A 111 -18.24 -0.01 7.21
N ILE A 112 -17.64 0.05 6.03
CA ILE A 112 -16.43 0.80 5.79
C ILE A 112 -16.58 1.86 4.71
N LEU A 113 -15.86 2.96 4.86
CA LEU A 113 -15.85 4.09 3.94
C LEU A 113 -14.42 4.48 3.58
N ASP A 114 -14.15 4.67 2.30
CA ASP A 114 -12.98 5.41 1.81
C ASP A 114 -13.46 6.71 1.17
N PRO A 115 -13.27 7.86 1.82
CA PRO A 115 -13.74 9.17 1.33
C PRO A 115 -12.94 9.73 0.16
N PHE A 116 -11.78 9.15 -0.16
CA PHE A 116 -10.89 9.55 -1.25
C PHE A 116 -10.35 8.31 -1.96
N CYS A 117 -11.26 7.44 -2.40
CA CYS A 117 -10.94 6.06 -2.76
C CYS A 117 -10.06 5.91 -4.02
N GLY A 118 -9.96 6.95 -4.86
CA GLY A 118 -9.26 6.85 -6.11
C GLY A 118 -9.78 5.66 -6.94
N VAL A 119 -8.90 4.74 -7.26
CA VAL A 119 -9.25 3.51 -7.99
C VAL A 119 -9.57 2.31 -7.08
N GLY A 120 -9.95 2.56 -5.83
CA GLY A 120 -10.52 1.56 -4.91
C GLY A 120 -9.52 0.67 -4.19
N THR A 121 -8.21 0.89 -4.33
CA THR A 121 -7.18 -0.04 -3.85
C THR A 121 -7.23 -0.29 -2.34
N MET A 122 -7.45 0.74 -1.51
CA MET A 122 -7.53 0.57 -0.05
C MET A 122 -8.71 -0.33 0.37
N LEU A 123 -9.89 -0.10 -0.20
CA LEU A 123 -11.08 -0.89 0.09
C LEU A 123 -10.95 -2.35 -0.36
N ILE A 124 -10.39 -2.58 -1.55
CA ILE A 124 -10.14 -3.92 -2.07
C ILE A 124 -9.19 -4.69 -1.15
N GLU A 125 -8.05 -4.10 -0.77
CA GLU A 125 -7.09 -4.74 0.13
C GLU A 125 -7.66 -4.95 1.54
N ARG A 126 -8.50 -4.01 2.02
CA ARG A 126 -9.18 -4.11 3.30
C ARG A 126 -10.13 -5.30 3.34
N ASP A 127 -10.93 -5.49 2.29
CA ASP A 127 -11.90 -6.58 2.22
C ASP A 127 -11.25 -7.95 2.05
N ILE A 128 -10.23 -8.03 1.20
CA ILE A 128 -9.44 -9.26 1.02
C ILE A 128 -8.81 -9.74 2.34
N ARG A 129 -8.40 -8.81 3.20
CA ARG A 129 -7.71 -9.13 4.46
C ARG A 129 -8.67 -9.43 5.60
N VAL A 130 -9.65 -8.58 5.78
CA VAL A 130 -10.69 -8.67 6.82
C VAL A 130 -12.03 -8.38 6.15
N PRO A 131 -12.85 -9.38 5.86
CA PRO A 131 -14.09 -9.20 5.11
C PRO A 131 -15.05 -8.21 5.76
N ALA A 132 -15.56 -7.27 4.96
CA ALA A 132 -16.50 -6.26 5.40
C ALA A 132 -17.91 -6.53 4.85
N ARG A 133 -18.94 -6.13 5.60
CA ARG A 133 -20.35 -6.28 5.19
C ARG A 133 -20.71 -5.32 4.07
N GLU A 134 -20.37 -4.05 4.24
CA GLU A 134 -20.66 -3.00 3.29
C GLU A 134 -19.45 -2.10 3.08
N LYS A 135 -19.21 -1.74 1.83
CA LYS A 135 -18.03 -0.99 1.41
C LYS A 135 -18.47 0.16 0.51
N TYR A 136 -18.06 1.37 0.87
CA TYR A 136 -18.34 2.60 0.12
C TYR A 136 -17.05 3.33 -0.20
N GLY A 137 -16.87 3.65 -1.48
CA GLY A 137 -15.74 4.46 -1.95
C GLY A 137 -16.24 5.73 -2.61
N ILE A 138 -15.72 6.86 -2.18
CA ILE A 138 -16.08 8.17 -2.74
C ILE A 138 -14.86 8.78 -3.40
N ASP A 139 -15.04 9.36 -4.55
CA ASP A 139 -14.04 10.21 -5.20
C ASP A 139 -14.74 11.27 -6.06
N ILE A 140 -14.15 12.45 -6.10
CA ILE A 140 -14.67 13.56 -6.92
C ILE A 140 -14.38 13.33 -8.42
N PHE A 141 -13.39 12.51 -8.75
CA PHE A 141 -12.99 12.23 -10.11
C PHE A 141 -13.72 11.01 -10.69
N GLY A 142 -14.61 11.25 -11.66
CA GLY A 142 -15.38 10.18 -12.30
C GLY A 142 -14.53 9.14 -13.01
N GLU A 143 -13.35 9.50 -13.51
CA GLU A 143 -12.40 8.57 -14.10
C GLU A 143 -11.82 7.60 -13.06
N ALA A 144 -11.48 8.09 -11.87
CA ALA A 144 -11.04 7.26 -10.76
C ALA A 144 -12.13 6.25 -10.36
N ILE A 145 -13.38 6.69 -10.27
CA ILE A 145 -14.53 5.83 -9.96
C ILE A 145 -14.76 4.75 -11.03
N ARG A 146 -14.59 5.07 -12.32
CA ARG A 146 -14.65 4.03 -13.38
C ARG A 146 -13.58 2.98 -13.17
N GLY A 147 -12.32 3.42 -12.98
CA GLY A 147 -11.21 2.51 -12.71
C GLY A 147 -11.37 1.70 -11.42
N ALA A 148 -12.00 2.28 -10.38
CA ALA A 148 -12.31 1.59 -9.13
C ALA A 148 -13.31 0.42 -9.34
N ARG A 149 -14.37 0.66 -10.10
CA ARG A 149 -15.36 -0.38 -10.43
C ARG A 149 -14.73 -1.54 -11.21
N GLU A 150 -13.88 -1.23 -12.18
CA GLU A 150 -13.17 -2.25 -12.94
C GLU A 150 -12.20 -3.04 -12.06
N ASN A 151 -11.37 -2.37 -11.25
CA ASN A 151 -10.45 -3.03 -10.34
C ASN A 151 -11.19 -3.94 -9.34
N ALA A 152 -12.30 -3.47 -8.75
CA ALA A 152 -13.13 -4.26 -7.85
C ALA A 152 -13.73 -5.50 -8.55
N SER A 153 -14.18 -5.34 -9.79
CA SER A 153 -14.67 -6.46 -10.61
C SER A 153 -13.58 -7.51 -10.84
N TYR A 154 -12.34 -7.07 -11.19
CA TYR A 154 -11.21 -8.00 -11.34
C TYR A 154 -10.79 -8.66 -10.02
N ALA A 155 -11.01 -7.99 -8.89
CA ALA A 155 -10.76 -8.56 -7.56
C ALA A 155 -11.88 -9.52 -7.10
N GLY A 156 -13.03 -9.54 -7.77
CA GLY A 156 -14.21 -10.26 -7.34
C GLY A 156 -14.98 -9.60 -6.18
N GLU A 157 -14.71 -8.29 -5.95
CA GLU A 157 -15.22 -7.53 -4.82
C GLU A 157 -16.44 -6.70 -5.17
N LYS A 158 -17.42 -6.66 -4.25
CA LYS A 158 -18.62 -5.82 -4.36
C LYS A 158 -18.44 -4.58 -3.51
N ILE A 159 -18.21 -3.43 -4.14
CA ILE A 159 -17.98 -2.14 -3.49
C ILE A 159 -18.88 -1.08 -4.14
N ASN A 160 -19.54 -0.26 -3.33
CA ASN A 160 -20.36 0.86 -3.76
C ASN A 160 -19.48 2.08 -4.04
N PHE A 161 -19.22 2.39 -5.29
CA PHE A 161 -18.43 3.56 -5.70
C PHE A 161 -19.33 4.72 -6.13
N ILE A 162 -19.12 5.89 -5.51
CA ILE A 162 -19.93 7.09 -5.67
C ILE A 162 -19.03 8.25 -6.15
N ASN A 163 -19.38 8.84 -7.29
CA ASN A 163 -18.70 10.04 -7.78
C ASN A 163 -19.32 11.27 -7.11
N ARG A 164 -18.68 11.77 -6.07
CA ARG A 164 -19.14 12.92 -5.27
C ARG A 164 -18.00 13.53 -4.47
N ASP A 165 -18.15 14.80 -4.08
CA ASP A 165 -17.29 15.37 -3.03
C ASP A 165 -17.64 14.72 -1.68
N TYR A 166 -16.62 14.28 -0.95
CA TYR A 166 -16.79 13.71 0.40
C TYR A 166 -17.55 14.65 1.35
N PHE A 167 -17.30 15.96 1.26
CA PHE A 167 -17.91 16.92 2.15
C PHE A 167 -19.42 17.08 1.92
N ASP A 168 -19.92 16.74 0.75
CA ASP A 168 -21.33 16.72 0.39
C ASP A 168 -21.99 15.34 0.56
N PHE A 169 -21.20 14.33 0.92
CA PHE A 169 -21.71 12.98 1.11
C PHE A 169 -22.48 12.85 2.41
N THR A 170 -23.62 12.18 2.35
CA THR A 170 -24.42 11.77 3.52
C THR A 170 -24.81 10.31 3.36
N HIS A 171 -24.99 9.62 4.46
CA HIS A 171 -25.44 8.24 4.48
C HIS A 171 -26.46 8.03 5.58
N ALA A 172 -27.36 7.07 5.40
CA ALA A 172 -28.41 6.76 6.36
C ALA A 172 -27.88 6.06 7.63
N TYR A 173 -26.72 5.42 7.52
CA TYR A 173 -26.08 4.67 8.60
C TYR A 173 -24.70 5.24 8.91
N LEU A 174 -24.24 5.06 10.14
CA LEU A 174 -22.90 5.37 10.57
C LEU A 174 -21.95 4.21 10.21
N PHE A 175 -20.71 4.53 9.94
CA PHE A 175 -19.65 3.57 9.58
C PHE A 175 -18.88 3.09 10.81
N ASP A 176 -18.44 1.83 10.76
CA ASP A 176 -17.52 1.29 11.75
C ASP A 176 -16.09 1.79 11.51
N GLU A 177 -15.75 2.03 10.21
CA GLU A 177 -14.39 2.39 9.81
C GLU A 177 -14.40 3.39 8.66
N ILE A 178 -13.47 4.35 8.72
CA ILE A 178 -13.06 5.18 7.59
C ILE A 178 -11.58 4.87 7.34
N ILE A 179 -11.26 4.34 6.16
CA ILE A 179 -9.89 3.95 5.78
C ILE A 179 -9.52 4.65 4.48
N THR A 180 -8.40 5.39 4.47
CA THR A 180 -8.06 6.16 3.27
C THR A 180 -6.58 6.48 3.14
N ASN A 181 -6.13 6.60 1.89
CA ASN A 181 -4.92 7.30 1.52
C ASN A 181 -5.28 8.79 1.35
N MET A 182 -4.87 9.62 2.32
CA MET A 182 -5.22 11.04 2.34
C MET A 182 -4.71 11.76 1.09
N PRO A 183 -5.49 12.69 0.53
CA PRO A 183 -5.04 13.52 -0.58
C PRO A 183 -3.76 14.27 -0.21
N VAL A 184 -2.78 14.25 -1.11
CA VAL A 184 -1.55 15.02 -0.92
C VAL A 184 -1.83 16.51 -1.09
N ARG A 185 -1.14 17.31 -0.31
CA ARG A 185 -1.30 18.76 -0.29
C ARG A 185 -1.13 19.42 -1.67
N GLY A 186 -0.18 18.96 -2.45
CA GLY A 186 0.12 19.54 -3.77
C GLY A 186 0.53 21.02 -3.66
N ARG A 187 -0.21 21.90 -4.35
CA ARG A 187 0.03 23.36 -4.37
C ARG A 187 -0.75 24.15 -3.32
N LYS A 188 -1.52 23.48 -2.46
CA LYS A 188 -2.33 24.13 -1.42
C LYS A 188 -1.42 24.80 -0.37
N SER A 189 -1.86 25.90 0.19
CA SER A 189 -1.20 26.57 1.31
C SER A 189 -1.28 25.71 2.59
N LYS A 190 -0.56 26.14 3.63
CA LYS A 190 -0.68 25.49 4.95
C LYS A 190 -2.05 25.69 5.56
N GLU A 191 -2.60 26.89 5.38
CA GLU A 191 -3.93 27.31 5.89
C GLU A 191 -5.04 26.50 5.22
N GLU A 192 -4.99 26.32 3.89
CA GLU A 192 -5.95 25.50 3.15
C GLU A 192 -5.87 24.04 3.56
N THR A 193 -4.65 23.53 3.80
CA THR A 193 -4.44 22.15 4.27
C THR A 193 -4.96 21.98 5.70
N ASP A 194 -4.71 22.93 6.58
CA ASP A 194 -5.24 22.91 7.95
C ASP A 194 -6.78 22.91 7.97
N ALA A 195 -7.38 23.78 7.18
CA ALA A 195 -8.85 23.85 7.03
C ALA A 195 -9.42 22.53 6.47
N PHE A 196 -8.73 21.90 5.50
CA PHE A 196 -9.12 20.61 4.95
C PHE A 196 -9.12 19.51 6.03
N TYR A 197 -8.05 19.39 6.83
CA TYR A 197 -7.99 18.40 7.90
C TYR A 197 -9.02 18.67 9.00
N SER A 198 -9.25 19.93 9.36
CA SER A 198 -10.30 20.31 10.34
C SER A 198 -11.68 19.86 9.87
N ARG A 199 -12.04 20.18 8.63
CA ARG A 199 -13.32 19.77 8.02
C ARG A 199 -13.42 18.24 7.88
N PHE A 200 -12.31 17.57 7.53
CA PHE A 200 -12.28 16.12 7.43
C PHE A 200 -12.61 15.44 8.76
N PHE A 201 -11.96 15.83 9.85
CA PHE A 201 -12.22 15.27 11.17
C PHE A 201 -13.64 15.57 11.66
N GLU A 202 -14.14 16.79 11.44
CA GLU A 202 -15.51 17.17 11.78
C GLU A 202 -16.54 16.34 10.99
N LYS A 203 -16.35 16.21 9.68
CA LYS A 203 -17.22 15.40 8.82
C LYS A 203 -17.19 13.93 9.20
N SER A 204 -16.00 13.40 9.51
CA SER A 204 -15.82 12.00 9.91
C SER A 204 -16.50 11.69 11.23
N ALA A 205 -16.51 12.61 12.20
CA ALA A 205 -17.28 12.48 13.46
C ALA A 205 -18.78 12.28 13.21
N GLY A 206 -19.34 12.98 12.23
CA GLY A 206 -20.76 12.83 11.84
C GLY A 206 -21.07 11.55 11.04
N LEU A 207 -20.08 10.80 10.63
CA LEU A 207 -20.23 9.57 9.84
C LEU A 207 -19.78 8.31 10.58
N LEU A 208 -19.03 8.43 11.68
CA LEU A 208 -18.56 7.29 12.46
C LEU A 208 -19.50 6.93 13.58
N LYS A 209 -19.63 5.65 13.87
CA LYS A 209 -20.20 5.15 15.11
C LYS A 209 -19.31 5.54 16.30
N ALA A 210 -19.87 5.57 17.49
CA ALA A 210 -19.06 5.55 18.71
C ALA A 210 -18.11 4.35 18.67
N ASP A 211 -16.86 4.56 19.07
CA ASP A 211 -15.76 3.58 18.94
C ASP A 211 -15.37 3.22 17.49
N GLY A 212 -15.85 3.96 16.51
CA GLY A 212 -15.44 3.84 15.10
C GLY A 212 -13.97 4.21 14.89
N ILE A 213 -13.35 3.67 13.83
CA ILE A 213 -11.92 3.78 13.57
C ILE A 213 -11.65 4.61 12.32
N LEU A 214 -10.67 5.54 12.42
CA LEU A 214 -10.02 6.15 11.26
C LEU A 214 -8.68 5.45 11.01
N VAL A 215 -8.45 4.99 9.80
CA VAL A 215 -7.15 4.48 9.33
C VAL A 215 -6.66 5.41 8.23
N LEU A 216 -5.70 6.26 8.55
CA LEU A 216 -5.22 7.31 7.66
C LEU A 216 -3.77 7.06 7.25
N TYR A 217 -3.50 7.09 5.95
CA TYR A 217 -2.16 7.11 5.41
C TYR A 217 -1.87 8.49 4.83
N SER A 218 -0.86 9.19 5.37
CA SER A 218 -0.59 10.58 5.01
C SER A 218 0.86 10.97 5.27
N ASN A 219 1.36 11.93 4.50
CA ASN A 219 2.61 12.65 4.78
C ASN A 219 2.40 14.00 5.50
N GLU A 220 1.16 14.38 5.76
CA GLU A 220 0.80 15.62 6.46
C GLU A 220 0.54 15.37 7.96
N GLN A 221 1.44 14.63 8.60
CA GLN A 221 1.37 14.21 10.00
C GLN A 221 1.14 15.35 10.99
N GLY A 222 1.69 16.53 10.72
CA GLY A 222 1.56 17.70 11.59
C GLY A 222 0.12 18.16 11.76
N PHE A 223 -0.67 18.11 10.67
CA PHE A 223 -2.11 18.48 10.72
C PHE A 223 -2.93 17.43 11.42
N ILE A 224 -2.66 16.13 11.21
CA ILE A 224 -3.36 15.05 11.93
C ILE A 224 -3.08 15.17 13.44
N ARG A 225 -1.81 15.31 13.85
CA ARG A 225 -1.46 15.47 15.27
C ARG A 225 -2.05 16.76 15.88
N LYS A 226 -2.19 17.84 15.08
CA LYS A 226 -2.89 19.06 15.53
C LYS A 226 -4.36 18.75 15.85
N GLN A 227 -5.08 18.05 14.95
CA GLN A 227 -6.48 17.69 15.19
C GLN A 227 -6.62 16.82 16.45
N LEU A 228 -5.76 15.83 16.64
CA LEU A 228 -5.77 14.97 17.84
C LEU A 228 -5.49 15.73 19.15
N ARG A 229 -4.77 16.86 19.10
CA ARG A 229 -4.54 17.71 20.29
C ARG A 229 -5.72 18.58 20.65
N ILE A 230 -6.46 19.09 19.66
CA ILE A 230 -7.55 20.04 19.89
C ILE A 230 -8.92 19.37 20.00
N ARG A 231 -9.05 18.09 19.61
CA ARG A 231 -10.28 17.32 19.62
C ARG A 231 -10.22 16.24 20.69
N SER A 232 -11.09 16.35 21.71
CA SER A 232 -11.20 15.35 22.79
C SER A 232 -11.96 14.09 22.39
N ASP A 233 -12.77 14.18 21.33
CA ASP A 233 -13.59 13.13 20.74
C ASP A 233 -12.78 12.09 19.93
N TYR A 234 -11.46 12.31 19.73
CA TYR A 234 -10.59 11.38 19.07
C TYR A 234 -9.44 10.90 19.98
N ARG A 235 -9.02 9.64 19.80
CA ARG A 235 -7.89 9.04 20.51
C ARG A 235 -6.96 8.33 19.52
N LEU A 236 -5.67 8.65 19.56
CA LEU A 236 -4.66 7.93 18.80
C LEU A 236 -4.48 6.53 19.41
N LEU A 237 -4.60 5.48 18.58
CA LEU A 237 -4.34 4.09 18.96
C LEU A 237 -2.98 3.63 18.48
N ALA A 238 -2.59 4.00 17.25
CA ALA A 238 -1.30 3.66 16.68
C ALA A 238 -0.84 4.75 15.71
N GLU A 239 0.47 4.96 15.66
CA GLU A 239 1.16 5.80 14.69
C GLU A 239 2.46 5.11 14.28
N GLN A 240 2.67 4.93 12.96
CA GLN A 240 3.84 4.26 12.44
C GLN A 240 4.38 4.96 11.18
N CYS A 241 5.69 5.23 11.17
CA CYS A 241 6.36 5.69 9.96
C CYS A 241 6.48 4.53 8.97
N ILE A 242 5.91 4.71 7.78
CA ILE A 242 5.91 3.71 6.71
C ILE A 242 7.01 4.00 5.69
N ARG A 243 7.26 5.28 5.42
CA ARG A 243 8.22 5.71 4.42
C ARG A 243 8.96 6.95 4.89
N GLU A 244 10.18 6.74 5.40
CA GLU A 244 11.01 7.80 6.00
C GLU A 244 11.37 8.91 5.01
N LYS A 245 11.63 8.54 3.73
CA LYS A 245 12.12 9.48 2.71
C LYS A 245 11.22 10.70 2.51
N ASP A 246 9.91 10.49 2.51
CA ASP A 246 8.88 11.50 2.25
C ASP A 246 7.81 11.53 3.35
N GLN A 247 8.20 11.02 4.52
CA GLN A 247 7.49 11.16 5.78
C GLN A 247 6.02 10.71 5.74
N PHE A 248 5.74 9.57 5.08
CA PHE A 248 4.42 8.97 5.12
C PHE A 248 4.22 8.11 6.37
N TYR A 249 3.11 8.34 7.04
CA TYR A 249 2.73 7.64 8.28
C TYR A 249 1.37 6.97 8.12
N LEU A 250 1.22 5.85 8.81
CA LEU A 250 -0.06 5.25 9.14
C LEU A 250 -0.52 5.77 10.51
N PHE A 251 -1.75 6.23 10.58
CA PHE A 251 -2.44 6.57 11.83
C PHE A 251 -3.65 5.67 11.99
N VAL A 252 -3.82 5.09 13.18
CA VAL A 252 -5.05 4.43 13.60
C VAL A 252 -5.61 5.25 14.76
N ILE A 253 -6.82 5.77 14.57
CA ILE A 253 -7.44 6.74 15.47
C ILE A 253 -8.85 6.26 15.78
N GLN A 254 -9.22 6.26 17.06
CA GLN A 254 -10.56 5.94 17.51
C GLN A 254 -11.38 7.21 17.70
N TYR A 255 -12.61 7.20 17.20
CA TYR A 255 -13.64 8.17 17.54
C TYR A 255 -14.38 7.71 18.80
N LYS A 256 -14.53 8.56 19.80
CA LYS A 256 -15.11 8.19 21.10
C LYS A 256 -16.63 8.42 21.19
N GLY A 257 -17.20 9.18 20.22
CA GLY A 257 -18.58 9.59 20.27
C GLY A 257 -18.77 10.95 20.92
#